data_706f7df622b45678ec9df7992b3d16fc
#
_entry.id   706f7df622b45678ec9df7992b3d16fc
#
_cell.length_a   1.000
_cell.length_b   1.000
_cell.length_c   1.000
_cell.angle_alpha   90.00
_cell.angle_beta   90.00
_cell.angle_gamma   90.00
#
_symmetry.space_group_name_H-M   'P 1'
#
loop_
_entity.id
_entity.type
_entity.pdbx_description
1 polymer ?
#
loop_
_entity_poly.entity_id
_entity_poly.type
_entity_poly.pdbx_seq_one_letter_code
_entity_poly.pdbx_strand_id
1 'polypeptide(L)'
;RSTPIKSSAASDVYKRQQLGYACGRDDLKLIFTPHLVPMNRGILVTAYASLAKDVTYEDVKAAYDKYYDKEYFVRVLPKDVCPETRWVEGSNFVDIGFKIEPRTNRLIMMGALDNLVKGAAGQAVQNMNLLFGLPENEGLQLAPMFP
;
A
#
# COMPACT_ATOMS: atom_id res chain seq x y z
N ARG A 1 -14.78 -24.45 4.82
CA ARG A 1 -15.34 -23.08 4.64
C ARG A 1 -14.58 -22.16 5.58
N SER A 2 -13.54 -21.50 5.09
CA SER A 2 -12.91 -20.39 5.81
C SER A 2 -13.92 -19.25 5.92
N THR A 3 -14.22 -18.83 7.13
CA THR A 3 -15.09 -17.68 7.36
C THR A 3 -14.31 -16.40 7.08
N PRO A 4 -14.62 -15.64 6.01
CA PRO A 4 -13.90 -14.41 5.65
C PRO A 4 -13.85 -13.36 6.77
N ILE A 5 -14.83 -13.39 7.66
CA ILE A 5 -15.00 -12.45 8.77
C ILE A 5 -13.85 -12.50 9.78
N LYS A 6 -13.31 -13.69 10.10
CA LYS A 6 -12.21 -13.82 11.07
C LYS A 6 -10.88 -13.26 10.54
N SER A 7 -10.61 -13.46 9.27
CA SER A 7 -9.41 -12.94 8.61
C SER A 7 -9.46 -11.40 8.47
N SER A 8 -10.62 -10.84 8.16
CA SER A 8 -10.83 -9.39 8.09
C SER A 8 -10.65 -8.71 9.45
N ALA A 9 -11.21 -9.29 10.52
CA ALA A 9 -11.05 -8.76 11.87
C ALA A 9 -9.59 -8.80 12.35
N ALA A 10 -8.85 -9.87 12.09
CA ALA A 10 -7.43 -9.97 12.41
C ALA A 10 -6.60 -8.94 11.63
N SER A 11 -6.91 -8.74 10.35
CA SER A 11 -6.25 -7.71 9.53
C SER A 11 -6.53 -6.29 10.03
N ASP A 12 -7.74 -6.01 10.50
CA ASP A 12 -8.11 -4.71 11.07
C ASP A 12 -7.30 -4.41 12.35
N VAL A 13 -7.23 -5.38 13.27
CA VAL A 13 -6.45 -5.25 14.50
C VAL A 13 -4.97 -5.00 14.17
N TYR A 14 -4.39 -5.78 13.29
CA TYR A 14 -3.00 -5.64 12.89
C TYR A 14 -2.72 -4.25 12.27
N LYS A 15 -3.56 -3.79 11.34
CA LYS A 15 -3.39 -2.47 10.70
C LYS A 15 -3.46 -1.34 11.73
N ARG A 16 -4.41 -1.40 12.67
CA ARG A 16 -4.51 -0.40 13.75
C ARG A 16 -3.26 -0.37 14.62
N GLN A 17 -2.72 -1.54 14.98
CA GLN A 17 -1.50 -1.64 15.76
C GLN A 17 -0.31 -1.03 15.02
N GLN A 18 -0.09 -1.37 13.75
CA GLN A 18 1.03 -0.84 12.96
C GLN A 18 0.91 0.68 12.77
N LEU A 19 -0.28 1.19 12.46
CA LEU A 19 -0.51 2.63 12.40
C LEU A 19 -0.31 3.30 13.74
N GLY A 20 -0.75 2.68 14.83
CA GLY A 20 -0.52 3.15 16.19
C GLY A 20 0.95 3.29 16.52
N TYR A 21 1.76 2.27 16.22
CA TYR A 21 3.22 2.33 16.40
C TYR A 21 3.86 3.44 15.56
N ALA A 22 3.46 3.58 14.30
CA ALA A 22 4.00 4.62 13.42
C ALA A 22 3.66 6.05 13.89
N CYS A 23 2.50 6.24 14.50
CA CYS A 23 2.01 7.55 14.97
C CYS A 23 2.29 7.82 16.45
N GLY A 24 2.78 6.83 17.22
CA GLY A 24 2.93 6.91 18.67
C GLY A 24 1.58 7.06 19.41
N ARG A 25 0.49 6.45 18.88
CA ARG A 25 -0.88 6.55 19.39
C ARG A 25 -1.52 5.18 19.49
N ASP A 26 -2.33 4.95 20.49
CA ASP A 26 -3.12 3.71 20.71
C ASP A 26 -4.63 3.88 20.49
N ASP A 27 -5.08 5.14 20.30
CA ASP A 27 -6.50 5.51 20.18
C ASP A 27 -6.99 5.61 18.72
N LEU A 28 -6.21 5.12 17.75
CA LEU A 28 -6.57 5.21 16.34
C LEU A 28 -7.84 4.41 16.02
N LYS A 29 -8.77 5.08 15.35
CA LYS A 29 -9.98 4.47 14.82
C LYS A 29 -9.81 4.23 13.32
N LEU A 30 -9.81 2.97 12.92
CA LEU A 30 -9.74 2.55 11.54
C LEU A 30 -10.98 1.73 11.20
N ILE A 31 -11.57 2.02 10.04
CA ILE A 31 -12.60 1.16 9.44
C ILE A 31 -11.93 0.45 8.26
N PHE A 32 -11.89 -0.87 8.31
CA PHE A 32 -11.37 -1.70 7.23
C PHE A 32 -12.49 -2.54 6.63
N THR A 33 -12.85 -2.27 5.38
CA THR A 33 -13.94 -2.95 4.68
C THR A 33 -13.43 -3.56 3.39
N PRO A 34 -12.96 -4.82 3.43
CA PRO A 34 -12.51 -5.51 2.23
C PRO A 34 -13.68 -5.93 1.35
N HIS A 35 -13.51 -5.82 0.04
CA HIS A 35 -14.46 -6.28 -0.96
C HIS A 35 -13.83 -7.40 -1.80
N LEU A 36 -14.59 -8.47 -2.00
CA LEU A 36 -14.28 -9.47 -3.00
C LEU A 36 -14.97 -9.06 -4.30
N VAL A 37 -14.18 -8.77 -5.32
CA VAL A 37 -14.65 -8.37 -6.64
C VAL A 37 -14.29 -9.46 -7.66
N PRO A 38 -14.95 -9.57 -8.82
CA PRO A 38 -14.65 -10.57 -9.84
C PRO A 38 -13.35 -10.26 -10.60
N MET A 39 -12.26 -10.23 -9.86
CA MET A 39 -10.91 -9.91 -10.30
C MET A 39 -9.95 -10.91 -9.67
N ASN A 40 -9.27 -11.71 -10.49
CA ASN A 40 -8.39 -12.80 -10.03
C ASN A 40 -7.03 -12.29 -9.53
N ARG A 41 -6.57 -11.15 -10.05
CA ARG A 41 -5.27 -10.57 -9.75
C ARG A 41 -5.40 -9.11 -9.34
N GLY A 42 -4.51 -8.75 -8.42
CA GLY A 42 -4.39 -7.38 -7.93
C GLY A 42 -5.16 -7.09 -6.64
N ILE A 43 -4.63 -6.16 -5.89
CA ILE A 43 -5.28 -5.48 -4.76
C ILE A 43 -5.26 -4.00 -5.09
N LEU A 44 -6.43 -3.38 -5.06
CA LEU A 44 -6.58 -1.93 -5.15
C LEU A 44 -7.12 -1.42 -3.82
N VAL A 45 -6.40 -0.50 -3.21
CA VAL A 45 -6.78 0.11 -1.92
C VAL A 45 -7.08 1.57 -2.14
N THR A 46 -8.16 2.06 -1.53
CA THR A 46 -8.38 3.50 -1.36
C THR A 46 -8.60 3.77 0.12
N ALA A 47 -7.80 4.65 0.69
CA ALA A 47 -7.88 5.05 2.08
C ALA A 47 -8.16 6.55 2.20
N TYR A 48 -8.93 6.93 3.21
CA TYR A 48 -9.30 8.31 3.47
C TYR A 48 -8.84 8.70 4.88
N ALA A 49 -8.19 9.85 5.00
CA ALA A 49 -7.80 10.42 6.28
C ALA A 49 -8.20 11.89 6.35
N SER A 50 -8.73 12.32 7.48
CA SER A 50 -8.92 13.74 7.75
C SER A 50 -7.57 14.39 8.05
N LEU A 51 -7.29 15.51 7.43
CA LEU A 51 -6.08 16.28 7.70
C LEU A 51 -6.26 17.06 9.01
N ALA A 52 -5.27 16.99 9.89
CA ALA A 52 -5.27 17.71 11.16
C ALA A 52 -4.93 19.21 11.01
N LYS A 53 -4.35 19.56 9.88
CA LYS A 53 -4.00 20.93 9.47
C LYS A 53 -4.03 21.03 7.96
N ASP A 54 -4.04 22.23 7.45
CA ASP A 54 -3.90 22.45 6.03
C ASP A 54 -2.49 22.06 5.58
N VAL A 55 -2.42 21.25 4.53
CA VAL A 55 -1.18 20.79 3.91
C VAL A 55 -1.32 20.88 2.40
N THR A 56 -0.20 21.08 1.73
CA THR A 56 -0.13 21.10 0.27
C THR A 56 0.12 19.69 -0.29
N TYR A 57 -0.04 19.55 -1.61
CA TYR A 57 0.36 18.32 -2.30
C TYR A 57 1.86 18.03 -2.08
N GLU A 58 2.67 19.07 -2.15
CA GLU A 58 4.13 19.01 -1.99
C GLU A 58 4.54 18.53 -0.59
N ASP A 59 3.81 18.95 0.45
CA ASP A 59 4.05 18.48 1.82
C ASP A 59 3.79 16.97 1.95
N VAL A 60 2.71 16.48 1.36
CA VAL A 60 2.38 15.06 1.34
C VAL A 60 3.39 14.29 0.49
N LYS A 61 3.75 14.81 -0.69
CA LYS A 61 4.78 14.23 -1.56
C LYS A 61 6.11 14.08 -0.83
N ALA A 62 6.56 15.14 -0.16
CA ALA A 62 7.80 15.12 0.62
C ALA A 62 7.77 14.10 1.76
N ALA A 63 6.60 13.89 2.39
CA ALA A 63 6.44 12.85 3.40
C ALA A 63 6.59 11.44 2.80
N TYR A 64 6.01 11.18 1.62
CA TYR A 64 6.20 9.90 0.93
C TYR A 64 7.65 9.71 0.46
N ASP A 65 8.26 10.72 -0.13
CA ASP A 65 9.65 10.65 -0.63
C ASP A 65 10.62 10.35 0.51
N LYS A 66 10.43 10.95 1.67
CA LYS A 66 11.26 10.70 2.84
C LYS A 66 11.35 9.21 3.20
N TYR A 67 10.28 8.44 2.99
CA TYR A 67 10.23 7.03 3.35
C TYR A 67 10.44 6.09 2.16
N TYR A 68 10.11 6.52 0.94
CA TYR A 68 10.02 5.62 -0.21
C TYR A 68 10.91 5.97 -1.39
N ASP A 69 11.59 7.11 -1.41
CA ASP A 69 12.44 7.53 -2.53
C ASP A 69 13.56 6.50 -2.88
N LYS A 70 14.02 5.76 -1.87
CA LYS A 70 15.06 4.74 -2.02
C LYS A 70 14.53 3.30 -2.04
N GLU A 71 13.23 3.11 -1.91
CA GLU A 71 12.61 1.80 -1.83
C GLU A 71 12.38 1.23 -3.24
N TYR A 72 13.12 0.18 -3.58
CA TYR A 72 13.14 -0.40 -4.93
C TYR A 72 11.75 -0.78 -5.45
N PHE A 73 10.90 -1.33 -4.57
CA PHE A 73 9.58 -1.84 -4.97
C PHE A 73 8.43 -0.86 -4.78
N VAL A 74 8.69 0.36 -4.33
CA VAL A 74 7.63 1.36 -4.12
C VAL A 74 7.75 2.47 -5.16
N ARG A 75 6.67 2.68 -5.92
CA ARG A 75 6.58 3.75 -6.92
C ARG A 75 5.53 4.76 -6.47
N VAL A 76 5.95 5.94 -6.10
CA VAL A 76 5.04 7.06 -5.83
C VAL A 76 4.74 7.73 -7.17
N LEU A 77 3.49 7.62 -7.61
CA LEU A 77 3.06 8.07 -8.93
C LEU A 77 3.03 9.60 -9.03
N PRO A 78 3.15 10.15 -10.25
CA PRO A 78 3.00 11.58 -10.48
C PRO A 78 1.63 12.12 -10.03
N LYS A 79 1.56 13.43 -9.82
CA LYS A 79 0.31 14.11 -9.47
C LYS A 79 -0.80 13.76 -10.47
N ASP A 80 -2.00 13.53 -9.93
CA ASP A 80 -3.22 13.21 -10.68
C ASP A 80 -3.20 11.87 -11.43
N VAL A 81 -2.20 11.02 -11.19
CA VAL A 81 -2.17 9.65 -11.71
C VAL A 81 -2.67 8.70 -10.63
N CYS A 82 -3.70 7.92 -10.96
CA CYS A 82 -4.22 6.88 -10.09
C CYS A 82 -3.51 5.55 -10.37
N PRO A 83 -3.18 4.76 -9.33
CA PRO A 83 -2.59 3.45 -9.52
C PRO A 83 -3.59 2.48 -10.16
N GLU A 84 -3.09 1.59 -11.01
CA GLU A 84 -3.88 0.54 -11.66
C GLU A 84 -3.25 -0.83 -11.36
N THR A 85 -4.08 -1.83 -11.08
CA THR A 85 -3.60 -3.19 -10.76
C THR A 85 -2.83 -3.84 -11.90
N ARG A 86 -3.18 -3.54 -13.15
CA ARG A 86 -2.48 -4.04 -14.33
C ARG A 86 -1.02 -3.57 -14.44
N TRP A 87 -0.68 -2.41 -13.88
CA TRP A 87 0.70 -1.89 -13.94
C TRP A 87 1.65 -2.57 -12.96
N VAL A 88 1.13 -3.38 -12.05
CA VAL A 88 1.90 -4.10 -11.03
C VAL A 88 1.74 -5.62 -11.14
N GLU A 89 0.85 -6.10 -12.01
CA GLU A 89 0.56 -7.52 -12.17
C GLU A 89 1.81 -8.32 -12.51
N GLY A 90 2.04 -9.43 -11.79
CA GLY A 90 3.19 -10.30 -11.96
C GLY A 90 4.49 -9.78 -11.35
N SER A 91 4.48 -8.60 -10.75
CA SER A 91 5.67 -7.97 -10.17
C SER A 91 5.57 -7.78 -8.65
N ASN A 92 6.72 -7.49 -8.03
CA ASN A 92 6.76 -7.15 -6.61
C ASN A 92 6.62 -5.64 -6.33
N PHE A 93 6.21 -4.85 -7.34
CA PHE A 93 6.01 -3.42 -7.18
C PHE A 93 4.71 -3.08 -6.45
N VAL A 94 4.74 -1.92 -5.79
CA VAL A 94 3.57 -1.22 -5.24
C VAL A 94 3.52 0.16 -5.85
N ASP A 95 2.40 0.52 -6.46
CA ASP A 95 2.12 1.85 -6.94
C ASP A 95 1.29 2.61 -5.91
N ILE A 96 1.73 3.81 -5.55
CA ILE A 96 1.05 4.69 -4.60
C ILE A 96 0.68 5.99 -5.31
N GLY A 97 -0.59 6.35 -5.24
CA GLY A 97 -1.09 7.66 -5.63
C GLY A 97 -1.79 8.35 -4.47
N PHE A 98 -1.84 9.65 -4.46
CA PHE A 98 -2.58 10.40 -3.45
C PHE A 98 -3.13 11.70 -4.00
N LYS A 99 -4.17 12.20 -3.34
CA LYS A 99 -4.86 13.43 -3.70
C LYS A 99 -5.41 14.10 -2.45
N ILE A 100 -5.35 15.41 -2.39
CA ILE A 100 -6.04 16.20 -1.36
C ILE A 100 -7.40 16.62 -1.93
N GLU A 101 -8.47 16.34 -1.20
CA GLU A 101 -9.81 16.82 -1.52
C GLU A 101 -10.09 18.09 -0.69
N PRO A 102 -10.01 19.29 -1.32
CA PRO A 102 -10.06 20.55 -0.58
C PRO A 102 -11.41 20.84 0.05
N ARG A 103 -12.52 20.36 -0.55
CA ARG A 103 -13.88 20.60 -0.03
C ARG A 103 -14.14 19.93 1.31
N THR A 104 -13.42 18.84 1.61
CA THR A 104 -13.62 18.05 2.82
C THR A 104 -12.38 17.99 3.70
N ASN A 105 -11.32 18.65 3.32
CA ASN A 105 -10.00 18.63 3.94
C ASN A 105 -9.52 17.20 4.24
N ARG A 106 -9.59 16.34 3.21
CA ARG A 106 -9.20 14.93 3.31
C ARG A 106 -8.07 14.58 2.38
N LEU A 107 -7.17 13.76 2.89
CA LEU A 107 -6.21 13.04 2.09
C LEU A 107 -6.83 11.74 1.60
N ILE A 108 -6.80 11.53 0.29
CA ILE A 108 -7.18 10.28 -0.37
C ILE A 108 -5.89 9.61 -0.79
N MET A 109 -5.64 8.42 -0.29
CA MET A 109 -4.46 7.62 -0.59
C MET A 109 -4.91 6.37 -1.35
N MET A 110 -4.21 6.06 -2.43
CA MET A 110 -4.52 4.92 -3.28
C MET A 110 -3.28 4.05 -3.41
N GLY A 111 -3.47 2.74 -3.48
CA GLY A 111 -2.38 1.80 -3.68
C GLY A 111 -2.81 0.62 -4.53
N ALA A 112 -1.93 0.17 -5.41
CA ALA A 112 -2.13 -1.04 -6.19
C ALA A 112 -0.92 -1.95 -6.04
N LEU A 113 -1.18 -3.24 -5.93
CA LEU A 113 -0.14 -4.28 -5.87
C LEU A 113 -0.68 -5.61 -6.41
N ASP A 114 0.21 -6.53 -6.78
CA ASP A 114 -0.16 -7.88 -7.14
C ASP A 114 -0.44 -8.71 -5.88
N ASN A 115 -1.63 -9.31 -5.79
CA ASN A 115 -2.06 -10.07 -4.62
C ASN A 115 -1.28 -11.37 -4.37
N LEU A 116 -0.68 -11.96 -5.41
CA LEU A 116 0.07 -13.23 -5.31
C LEU A 116 1.58 -13.02 -5.22
N VAL A 117 2.10 -11.91 -5.74
CA VAL A 117 3.52 -11.57 -5.67
C VAL A 117 3.77 -10.67 -4.46
N LYS A 118 3.58 -9.35 -4.56
CA LYS A 118 3.81 -8.43 -3.44
C LYS A 118 2.90 -8.70 -2.25
N GLY A 119 1.66 -9.09 -2.51
CA GLY A 119 0.68 -9.43 -1.48
C GLY A 119 0.89 -10.78 -0.79
N ALA A 120 1.77 -11.64 -1.32
CA ALA A 120 1.97 -12.99 -0.80
C ALA A 120 3.42 -13.49 -0.98
N ALA A 121 3.70 -14.28 -2.02
CA ALA A 121 4.97 -14.98 -2.19
C ALA A 121 6.16 -14.03 -2.39
N GLY A 122 5.99 -12.97 -3.15
CA GLY A 122 7.06 -11.99 -3.39
C GLY A 122 7.48 -11.27 -2.12
N GLN A 123 6.54 -10.91 -1.25
CA GLN A 123 6.87 -10.32 0.06
C GLN A 123 7.59 -11.32 0.98
N ALA A 124 7.24 -12.60 0.90
CA ALA A 124 7.94 -13.64 1.66
C ALA A 124 9.41 -13.78 1.20
N VAL A 125 9.65 -13.80 -0.11
CA VAL A 125 11.01 -13.81 -0.68
C VAL A 125 11.78 -12.54 -0.32
N GLN A 126 11.16 -11.36 -0.41
CA GLN A 126 11.79 -10.10 -0.01
C GLN A 126 12.20 -10.12 1.47
N ASN A 127 11.33 -10.59 2.36
CA ASN A 127 11.65 -10.73 3.78
C ASN A 127 12.79 -11.75 4.01
N MET A 128 12.78 -12.86 3.28
CA MET A 128 13.88 -13.84 3.32
C MET A 128 15.20 -13.21 2.91
N ASN A 129 15.22 -12.45 1.82
CA ASN A 129 16.42 -11.76 1.35
C ASN A 129 16.99 -10.84 2.45
N LEU A 130 16.15 -10.02 3.07
CA LEU A 130 16.56 -9.14 4.16
C LEU A 130 17.08 -9.91 5.38
N LEU A 131 16.44 -11.02 5.77
CA LEU A 131 16.86 -11.85 6.90
C LEU A 131 18.22 -12.50 6.68
N PHE A 132 18.55 -12.86 5.44
CA PHE A 132 19.84 -13.49 5.07
C PHE A 132 20.88 -12.48 4.59
N GLY A 133 20.60 -11.17 4.64
CA GLY A 133 21.54 -10.12 4.20
C GLY A 133 21.77 -10.09 2.69
N LEU A 134 20.85 -10.62 1.91
CA LEU A 134 20.86 -10.55 0.45
C LEU A 134 20.27 -9.21 -0.02
N PRO A 135 20.54 -8.77 -1.26
CA PRO A 135 19.81 -7.65 -1.86
C PRO A 135 18.32 -7.91 -1.80
N GLU A 136 17.53 -6.96 -1.32
CA GLU A 136 16.09 -7.18 -1.09
C GLU A 136 15.32 -7.57 -2.36
N ASN A 137 15.83 -7.16 -3.52
CA ASN A 137 15.24 -7.43 -4.83
C ASN A 137 15.79 -8.70 -5.52
N GLU A 138 16.64 -9.47 -4.84
CA GLU A 138 17.19 -10.71 -5.41
C GLU A 138 16.09 -11.70 -5.77
N GLY A 139 16.06 -12.14 -7.04
CA GLY A 139 15.04 -13.04 -7.58
C GLY A 139 13.63 -12.42 -7.76
N LEU A 140 13.46 -11.12 -7.50
CA LEU A 140 12.17 -10.43 -7.57
C LEU A 140 12.13 -9.32 -8.65
N GLN A 141 13.15 -9.23 -9.49
CA GLN A 141 13.28 -8.18 -10.52
C GLN A 141 12.43 -8.48 -11.76
N LEU A 142 11.18 -8.86 -11.55
CA LEU A 142 10.23 -9.14 -12.63
C LEU A 142 9.56 -7.84 -13.08
N ALA A 143 9.55 -7.62 -14.39
CA ALA A 143 8.74 -6.57 -14.98
C ALA A 143 7.24 -6.93 -14.87
N PRO A 144 6.36 -5.95 -14.67
CA PRO A 144 4.91 -6.19 -14.76
C PRO A 144 4.52 -6.82 -16.10
N MET A 145 3.56 -7.74 -16.06
CA MET A 145 3.08 -8.47 -17.25
C MET A 145 2.06 -7.66 -18.06
N PHE A 146 2.05 -6.35 -17.92
CA PHE A 146 1.17 -5.49 -18.68
C PHE A 146 1.59 -5.44 -20.15
N PRO A 147 0.71 -5.81 -21.10
CA PRO A 147 0.94 -5.66 -22.52
C PRO A 147 0.80 -4.21 -22.98
#